data_42a1e0123a8bcba2a0c9227808fc2f55
#
_entry.id   42a1e0123a8bcba2a0c9227808fc2f55
#
_cell.length_a   1.000
_cell.length_b   1.000
_cell.length_c   1.000
_cell.angle_alpha   90.00
_cell.angle_beta   90.00
_cell.angle_gamma   90.00
#
_symmetry.space_group_name_H-M   'P 1'
#
loop_
_entity.id
_entity.type
_entity.pdbx_description
1 polymer ?
#
loop_
_entity_poly.entity_id
_entity_poly.type
_entity_poly.pdbx_seq_one_letter_code
_entity_poly.pdbx_strand_id
1 'polypeptide(L)'
;MPLTRKGAATMQDVMARTATSKSQLFHYFPGGKDDLLLAVARHEASRVIDEQQPELGSLTSWVAWQQWRDKVVARYRAQGSDCPLHAALAQLGGTTDATRTVAGELLGRWQRQLAAGIRHMQGSGGIAPELDAEREAAALLAGIQGGVLILMTTGGSTHLEAAIDLGIAHLRASVRRER
;
A
#
# COMPACT_ATOMS: atom_id res chain seq x y z
N MET A 1 31.18 4.12 9.22
CA MET A 1 30.38 3.44 10.25
C MET A 1 29.72 2.23 9.63
N PRO A 2 29.86 1.02 10.14
CA PRO A 2 29.19 -0.14 9.56
C PRO A 2 27.69 -0.02 9.82
N LEU A 3 26.89 -0.10 8.74
CA LEU A 3 25.45 -0.27 8.80
C LEU A 3 25.17 -1.60 9.52
N THR A 4 24.75 -1.53 10.76
CA THR A 4 24.24 -2.70 11.49
C THR A 4 22.98 -3.16 10.76
N ARG A 5 23.10 -4.15 9.90
CA ARG A 5 22.01 -4.96 9.40
C ARG A 5 21.23 -5.45 10.63
N LYS A 6 20.05 -4.91 10.90
CA LYS A 6 19.11 -5.56 11.82
C LYS A 6 18.91 -6.96 11.28
N GLY A 7 19.44 -7.96 11.98
CA GLY A 7 19.38 -9.36 11.57
C GLY A 7 17.92 -9.78 11.36
N ALA A 8 17.70 -10.64 10.37
CA ALA A 8 16.37 -11.20 10.13
C ALA A 8 15.85 -11.82 11.44
N ALA A 9 14.62 -11.46 11.85
CA ALA A 9 14.00 -12.01 13.04
C ALA A 9 13.95 -13.54 12.94
N THR A 10 14.42 -14.21 13.98
CA THR A 10 14.41 -15.68 14.07
C THR A 10 13.13 -16.15 14.76
N MET A 11 12.80 -17.44 14.56
CA MET A 11 11.69 -18.07 15.30
C MET A 11 11.92 -18.00 16.84
N GLN A 12 13.17 -18.05 17.29
CA GLN A 12 13.51 -17.90 18.70
C GLN A 12 13.22 -16.49 19.21
N ASP A 13 13.52 -15.45 18.43
CA ASP A 13 13.20 -14.07 18.80
C ASP A 13 11.69 -13.86 18.94
N VAL A 14 10.90 -14.48 18.04
CA VAL A 14 9.44 -14.44 18.12
C VAL A 14 8.94 -15.13 19.39
N MET A 15 9.40 -16.36 19.67
CA MET A 15 9.03 -17.10 20.88
C MET A 15 9.38 -16.33 22.16
N ALA A 16 10.56 -15.74 22.22
CA ALA A 16 10.99 -14.95 23.38
C ALA A 16 10.13 -13.71 23.61
N ARG A 17 9.70 -13.02 22.54
CA ARG A 17 8.90 -11.78 22.64
C ARG A 17 7.42 -12.04 22.87
N THR A 18 6.89 -13.16 22.40
CA THR A 18 5.46 -13.50 22.51
C THR A 18 5.15 -14.47 23.65
N ALA A 19 6.18 -14.96 24.36
CA ALA A 19 6.08 -16.04 25.35
C ALA A 19 5.38 -17.30 24.80
N THR A 20 5.48 -17.54 23.48
CA THR A 20 4.85 -18.67 22.81
C THR A 20 5.81 -19.86 22.80
N SER A 21 5.32 -21.05 23.13
CA SER A 21 6.12 -22.27 23.07
C SER A 21 6.40 -22.69 21.64
N LYS A 22 7.48 -23.46 21.43
CA LYS A 22 7.83 -24.01 20.11
C LYS A 22 6.68 -24.83 19.52
N SER A 23 6.03 -25.65 20.36
CA SER A 23 4.89 -26.50 19.94
C SER A 23 3.70 -25.66 19.46
N GLN A 24 3.35 -24.60 20.21
CA GLN A 24 2.29 -23.69 19.80
C GLN A 24 2.61 -22.99 18.49
N LEU A 25 3.85 -22.51 18.33
CA LEU A 25 4.26 -21.80 17.12
C LEU A 25 4.15 -22.70 15.88
N PHE A 26 4.65 -23.96 15.96
CA PHE A 26 4.53 -24.92 14.86
C PHE A 26 3.11 -25.46 14.63
N HIS A 27 2.23 -25.38 15.64
CA HIS A 27 0.82 -25.66 15.46
C HIS A 27 0.14 -24.61 14.54
N TYR A 28 0.45 -23.31 14.74
CA TYR A 28 -0.09 -22.24 13.92
C TYR A 28 0.65 -22.02 12.58
N PHE A 29 1.94 -22.34 12.53
CA PHE A 29 2.81 -22.16 11.38
C PHE A 29 3.58 -23.45 11.07
N PRO A 30 2.90 -24.47 10.51
CA PRO A 30 3.52 -25.78 10.26
C PRO A 30 4.70 -25.72 9.29
N GLY A 31 4.69 -24.81 8.30
CA GLY A 31 5.82 -24.50 7.42
C GLY A 31 6.93 -23.68 8.07
N GLY A 32 6.81 -23.38 9.38
CA GLY A 32 7.85 -22.72 10.15
C GLY A 32 8.01 -21.23 9.84
N LYS A 33 9.26 -20.81 9.57
CA LYS A 33 9.59 -19.39 9.39
C LYS A 33 8.90 -18.77 8.17
N ASP A 34 8.76 -19.50 7.08
CA ASP A 34 8.18 -18.99 5.84
C ASP A 34 6.67 -18.75 6.01
N ASP A 35 5.95 -19.67 6.67
CA ASP A 35 4.52 -19.46 7.00
C ASP A 35 4.33 -18.24 7.91
N LEU A 36 5.18 -18.09 8.92
CA LEU A 36 5.14 -16.94 9.81
C LEU A 36 5.39 -15.64 9.06
N LEU A 37 6.43 -15.57 8.22
CA LEU A 37 6.75 -14.40 7.42
C LEU A 37 5.63 -14.05 6.43
N LEU A 38 5.00 -15.07 5.85
CA LEU A 38 3.85 -14.88 4.96
C LEU A 38 2.64 -14.31 5.71
N ALA A 39 2.39 -14.79 6.93
CA ALA A 39 1.32 -14.24 7.78
C ALA A 39 1.62 -12.78 8.17
N VAL A 40 2.86 -12.45 8.51
CA VAL A 40 3.30 -11.08 8.75
C VAL A 40 3.11 -10.21 7.51
N ALA A 41 3.53 -10.69 6.33
CA ALA A 41 3.37 -9.95 5.08
C ALA A 41 1.89 -9.66 4.77
N ARG A 42 0.99 -10.63 4.97
CA ARG A 42 -0.47 -10.45 4.81
C ARG A 42 -1.03 -9.43 5.80
N HIS A 43 -0.61 -9.51 7.06
CA HIS A 43 -1.02 -8.55 8.08
C HIS A 43 -0.59 -7.12 7.72
N GLU A 44 0.68 -6.92 7.36
CA GLU A 44 1.18 -5.61 6.95
C GLU A 44 0.54 -5.11 5.65
N ALA A 45 0.25 -5.99 4.70
CA ALA A 45 -0.50 -5.66 3.49
C ALA A 45 -1.92 -5.16 3.81
N SER A 46 -2.63 -5.82 4.75
CA SER A 46 -3.95 -5.36 5.21
C SER A 46 -3.86 -3.98 5.86
N ARG A 47 -2.86 -3.77 6.72
CA ARG A 47 -2.63 -2.47 7.38
C ARG A 47 -2.45 -1.33 6.40
N VAL A 48 -1.81 -1.55 5.25
CA VAL A 48 -1.64 -0.50 4.22
C VAL A 48 -2.99 0.08 3.79
N ILE A 49 -4.02 -0.76 3.66
CA ILE A 49 -5.37 -0.34 3.29
C ILE A 49 -6.15 0.19 4.49
N ASP A 50 -6.06 -0.51 5.63
CA ASP A 50 -6.85 -0.20 6.82
C ASP A 50 -6.45 1.16 7.42
N GLU A 51 -5.17 1.52 7.38
CA GLU A 51 -4.67 2.83 7.82
C GLU A 51 -5.07 4.00 6.90
N GLN A 52 -5.56 3.72 5.69
CA GLN A 52 -6.13 4.72 4.79
C GLN A 52 -7.64 4.92 4.97
N GLN A 53 -8.29 4.12 5.83
CA GLN A 53 -9.71 4.28 6.12
C GLN A 53 -9.95 5.40 7.17
N PRO A 54 -11.13 6.05 7.16
CA PRO A 54 -12.25 5.83 6.23
C PRO A 54 -12.09 6.54 4.88
N GLU A 55 -11.06 7.36 4.69
CA GLU A 55 -10.92 8.27 3.54
C GLU A 55 -10.89 7.52 2.20
N LEU A 56 -10.11 6.43 2.11
CA LEU A 56 -10.03 5.61 0.88
C LEU A 56 -11.39 4.96 0.53
N GLY A 57 -12.19 4.60 1.53
CA GLY A 57 -13.53 4.03 1.34
C GLY A 57 -14.61 5.08 1.03
N SER A 58 -14.29 6.38 1.07
CA SER A 58 -15.25 7.49 1.00
C SER A 58 -14.80 8.58 0.03
N LEU A 59 -14.22 8.22 -1.12
CA LEU A 59 -13.73 9.15 -2.16
C LEU A 59 -14.90 9.76 -2.95
N THR A 60 -15.80 10.46 -2.26
CA THR A 60 -17.09 10.95 -2.80
C THR A 60 -17.08 12.42 -3.20
N SER A 61 -16.00 13.13 -2.95
CA SER A 61 -15.84 14.55 -3.28
C SER A 61 -14.36 14.91 -3.43
N TRP A 62 -14.04 16.05 -4.06
CA TRP A 62 -12.67 16.50 -4.18
C TRP A 62 -12.01 16.80 -2.82
N VAL A 63 -12.81 17.17 -1.81
CA VAL A 63 -12.32 17.33 -0.44
C VAL A 63 -11.91 15.97 0.13
N ALA A 64 -12.72 14.92 -0.06
CA ALA A 64 -12.38 13.57 0.39
C ALA A 64 -11.12 13.02 -0.32
N TRP A 65 -10.97 13.27 -1.62
CA TRP A 65 -9.76 12.92 -2.38
C TRP A 65 -8.52 13.63 -1.81
N GLN A 66 -8.64 14.90 -1.43
CA GLN A 66 -7.52 15.65 -0.82
C GLN A 66 -7.19 15.12 0.58
N GLN A 67 -8.19 14.83 1.40
CA GLN A 67 -8.00 14.24 2.73
C GLN A 67 -7.30 12.87 2.65
N TRP A 68 -7.73 12.03 1.73
CA TRP A 68 -7.07 10.75 1.47
C TRP A 68 -5.61 10.95 1.02
N ARG A 69 -5.35 11.86 0.08
CA ARG A 69 -4.00 12.23 -0.36
C ARG A 69 -3.11 12.61 0.82
N ASP A 70 -3.58 13.51 1.67
CA ASP A 70 -2.82 14.00 2.81
C ASP A 70 -2.52 12.88 3.81
N LYS A 71 -3.47 12.00 4.04
CA LYS A 71 -3.32 10.82 4.90
C LYS A 71 -2.27 9.84 4.35
N VAL A 72 -2.30 9.54 3.05
CA VAL A 72 -1.31 8.68 2.39
C VAL A 72 0.10 9.25 2.52
N VAL A 73 0.25 10.54 2.20
CA VAL A 73 1.55 11.22 2.27
C VAL A 73 2.07 11.26 3.71
N ALA A 74 1.23 11.63 4.68
CA ALA A 74 1.60 11.67 6.09
C ALA A 74 2.06 10.29 6.59
N ARG A 75 1.32 9.24 6.23
CA ARG A 75 1.68 7.86 6.57
C ARG A 75 3.07 7.48 6.07
N TYR A 76 3.34 7.68 4.78
CA TYR A 76 4.63 7.28 4.21
C TYR A 76 5.79 8.18 4.66
N ARG A 77 5.54 9.46 4.93
CA ARG A 77 6.54 10.34 5.57
C ARG A 77 6.91 9.86 6.98
N ALA A 78 5.92 9.47 7.78
CA ALA A 78 6.15 8.93 9.13
C ALA A 78 6.87 7.57 9.10
N GLN A 79 6.58 6.74 8.10
CA GLN A 79 7.20 5.43 7.92
C GLN A 79 8.67 5.53 7.44
N GLY A 80 8.98 6.50 6.58
CA GLY A 80 10.32 6.69 6.00
C GLY A 80 10.76 5.50 5.17
N SER A 81 12.02 5.09 5.34
CA SER A 81 12.61 3.91 4.65
C SER A 81 12.20 2.57 5.25
N ASP A 82 11.60 2.56 6.43
CA ASP A 82 11.30 1.33 7.18
C ASP A 82 9.90 0.80 6.85
N CYS A 83 9.76 0.09 5.72
CA CYS A 83 8.50 -0.55 5.35
C CYS A 83 8.44 -2.00 5.87
N PRO A 84 7.58 -2.30 6.88
CA PRO A 84 7.47 -3.66 7.44
C PRO A 84 7.05 -4.69 6.39
N LEU A 85 6.14 -4.34 5.49
CA LEU A 85 5.72 -5.20 4.39
C LEU A 85 6.89 -5.53 3.46
N HIS A 86 7.65 -4.52 3.03
CA HIS A 86 8.83 -4.73 2.17
C HIS A 86 9.87 -5.61 2.87
N ALA A 87 10.12 -5.38 4.15
CA ALA A 87 11.05 -6.19 4.94
C ALA A 87 10.60 -7.66 5.04
N ALA A 88 9.31 -7.92 5.26
CA ALA A 88 8.75 -9.27 5.30
C ALA A 88 8.87 -9.98 3.94
N LEU A 89 8.49 -9.30 2.84
CA LEU A 89 8.59 -9.85 1.49
C LEU A 89 10.03 -10.13 1.07
N ALA A 90 10.96 -9.26 1.43
CA ALA A 90 12.39 -9.46 1.15
C ALA A 90 12.95 -10.68 1.90
N GLN A 91 12.53 -10.94 3.14
CA GLN A 91 12.94 -12.13 3.91
C GLN A 91 12.38 -13.44 3.33
N LEU A 92 11.27 -13.41 2.61
CA LEU A 92 10.70 -14.55 1.89
C LEU A 92 11.41 -14.86 0.55
N GLY A 93 12.57 -14.23 0.31
CA GLY A 93 13.34 -14.44 -0.92
C GLY A 93 12.86 -13.61 -2.12
N GLY A 94 12.17 -12.51 -1.87
CA GLY A 94 11.74 -11.59 -2.92
C GLY A 94 10.52 -12.11 -3.70
N THR A 95 10.65 -12.34 -5.00
CA THR A 95 9.52 -12.67 -5.88
C THR A 95 9.27 -14.18 -5.93
N THR A 96 8.54 -14.72 -4.96
CA THR A 96 7.97 -16.08 -4.96
C THR A 96 6.49 -16.07 -5.34
N ASP A 97 5.87 -17.23 -5.60
CA ASP A 97 4.42 -17.29 -5.88
C ASP A 97 3.60 -16.78 -4.70
N ALA A 98 4.01 -17.10 -3.48
CA ALA A 98 3.36 -16.64 -2.26
C ALA A 98 3.45 -15.12 -2.09
N THR A 99 4.64 -14.53 -2.32
CA THR A 99 4.83 -13.07 -2.23
C THR A 99 4.11 -12.33 -3.35
N ARG A 100 4.07 -12.89 -4.57
CA ARG A 100 3.26 -12.35 -5.67
C ARG A 100 1.77 -12.34 -5.35
N THR A 101 1.28 -13.41 -4.71
CA THR A 101 -0.13 -13.49 -4.28
C THR A 101 -0.46 -12.38 -3.28
N VAL A 102 0.33 -12.21 -2.23
CA VAL A 102 0.10 -11.16 -1.21
C VAL A 102 0.14 -9.76 -1.84
N ALA A 103 1.14 -9.49 -2.69
CA ALA A 103 1.25 -8.20 -3.36
C ALA A 103 0.07 -7.96 -4.33
N GLY A 104 -0.32 -8.98 -5.10
CA GLY A 104 -1.44 -8.90 -6.03
C GLY A 104 -2.79 -8.65 -5.32
N GLU A 105 -3.04 -9.32 -4.19
CA GLU A 105 -4.23 -9.11 -3.36
C GLU A 105 -4.28 -7.67 -2.82
N LEU A 106 -3.17 -7.16 -2.28
CA LEU A 106 -3.07 -5.79 -1.78
C LEU A 106 -3.32 -4.77 -2.89
N LEU A 107 -2.57 -4.86 -4.00
CA LEU A 107 -2.66 -3.90 -5.09
C LEU A 107 -4.04 -3.95 -5.76
N GLY A 108 -4.59 -5.14 -5.96
CA GLY A 108 -5.94 -5.31 -6.50
C GLY A 108 -7.02 -4.75 -5.57
N ARG A 109 -6.91 -4.92 -4.25
CA ARG A 109 -7.83 -4.32 -3.28
C ARG A 109 -7.76 -2.79 -3.32
N TRP A 110 -6.56 -2.23 -3.35
CA TRP A 110 -6.35 -0.79 -3.39
C TRP A 110 -6.87 -0.18 -4.69
N GLN A 111 -6.53 -0.78 -5.84
CA GLN A 111 -7.04 -0.34 -7.15
C GLN A 111 -8.56 -0.32 -7.21
N ARG A 112 -9.23 -1.38 -6.72
CA ARG A 112 -10.70 -1.44 -6.69
C ARG A 112 -11.31 -0.31 -5.87
N GLN A 113 -10.73 0.09 -4.75
CA GLN A 113 -11.24 1.20 -3.94
C GLN A 113 -11.05 2.54 -4.65
N LEU A 114 -9.92 2.77 -5.30
CA LEU A 114 -9.69 3.97 -6.12
C LEU A 114 -10.68 4.02 -7.29
N ALA A 115 -10.85 2.92 -8.02
CA ALA A 115 -11.81 2.83 -9.13
C ALA A 115 -13.26 3.06 -8.64
N ALA A 116 -13.63 2.57 -7.47
CA ALA A 116 -14.95 2.83 -6.87
C ALA A 116 -15.14 4.33 -6.59
N GLY A 117 -14.13 5.02 -6.06
CA GLY A 117 -14.15 6.46 -5.85
C GLY A 117 -14.30 7.24 -7.18
N ILE A 118 -13.55 6.84 -8.22
CA ILE A 118 -13.66 7.45 -9.55
C ILE A 118 -15.09 7.28 -10.11
N ARG A 119 -15.66 6.06 -10.05
CA ARG A 119 -17.03 5.80 -10.51
C ARG A 119 -18.07 6.60 -9.72
N HIS A 120 -17.89 6.75 -8.41
CA HIS A 120 -18.78 7.60 -7.62
C HIS A 120 -18.75 9.05 -8.12
N MET A 121 -17.55 9.60 -8.37
CA MET A 121 -17.38 10.95 -8.89
C MET A 121 -17.89 11.10 -10.32
N GLN A 122 -17.83 10.06 -11.16
CA GLN A 122 -18.46 10.04 -12.48
C GLN A 122 -19.99 10.13 -12.34
N GLY A 123 -20.59 9.35 -11.46
CA GLY A 123 -22.04 9.38 -11.20
C GLY A 123 -22.54 10.73 -10.67
N SER A 124 -21.69 11.50 -9.99
CA SER A 124 -22.01 12.86 -9.49
C SER A 124 -21.58 13.99 -10.46
N GLY A 125 -21.01 13.68 -11.63
CA GLY A 125 -20.57 14.68 -12.60
C GLY A 125 -19.25 15.36 -12.25
N GLY A 126 -18.52 14.87 -11.26
CA GLY A 126 -17.23 15.40 -10.83
C GLY A 126 -16.03 14.89 -11.66
N ILE A 127 -16.20 13.77 -12.38
CA ILE A 127 -15.22 13.18 -13.32
C ILE A 127 -15.99 12.83 -14.60
N ALA A 128 -15.34 12.98 -15.76
CA ALA A 128 -15.95 12.66 -17.05
C ALA A 128 -16.29 11.16 -17.13
N PRO A 129 -17.53 10.81 -17.56
CA PRO A 129 -18.01 9.42 -17.59
C PRO A 129 -17.26 8.53 -18.60
N GLU A 130 -16.57 9.14 -19.60
CA GLU A 130 -15.83 8.45 -20.66
C GLU A 130 -14.48 7.89 -20.16
N LEU A 131 -13.96 8.38 -19.02
CA LEU A 131 -12.72 7.84 -18.46
C LEU A 131 -12.92 6.40 -17.97
N ASP A 132 -11.99 5.53 -18.33
CA ASP A 132 -11.94 4.18 -17.79
C ASP A 132 -11.46 4.20 -16.34
N ALA A 133 -12.38 4.06 -15.40
CA ALA A 133 -12.10 4.13 -13.96
C ALA A 133 -11.05 3.10 -13.49
N GLU A 134 -11.01 1.90 -14.09
CA GLU A 134 -10.01 0.87 -13.75
C GLU A 134 -8.62 1.27 -14.23
N ARG A 135 -8.53 1.81 -15.45
CA ARG A 135 -7.27 2.28 -16.03
C ARG A 135 -6.72 3.48 -15.27
N GLU A 136 -7.56 4.44 -14.92
CA GLU A 136 -7.17 5.62 -14.14
C GLU A 136 -6.70 5.21 -12.73
N ALA A 137 -7.42 4.31 -12.07
CA ALA A 137 -7.04 3.78 -10.76
C ALA A 137 -5.69 3.01 -10.83
N ALA A 138 -5.47 2.22 -11.89
CA ALA A 138 -4.21 1.51 -12.10
C ALA A 138 -3.05 2.48 -12.31
N ALA A 139 -3.23 3.54 -13.11
CA ALA A 139 -2.20 4.56 -13.36
C ALA A 139 -1.85 5.32 -12.08
N LEU A 140 -2.86 5.75 -11.32
CA LEU A 140 -2.66 6.43 -10.03
C LEU A 140 -1.92 5.52 -9.03
N LEU A 141 -2.34 4.27 -8.91
CA LEU A 141 -1.70 3.31 -8.02
C LEU A 141 -0.24 3.03 -8.42
N ALA A 142 0.04 2.90 -9.72
CA ALA A 142 1.41 2.72 -10.21
C ALA A 142 2.30 3.93 -9.87
N GLY A 143 1.78 5.15 -10.01
CA GLY A 143 2.46 6.38 -9.59
C GLY A 143 2.75 6.41 -8.09
N ILE A 144 1.77 6.02 -7.26
CA ILE A 144 1.95 5.91 -5.80
C ILE A 144 3.06 4.91 -5.47
N GLN A 145 3.04 3.71 -6.05
CA GLN A 145 4.04 2.68 -5.79
C GLN A 145 5.44 3.12 -6.22
N GLY A 146 5.57 3.77 -7.37
CA GLY A 146 6.82 4.38 -7.82
C GLY A 146 7.31 5.46 -6.86
N GLY A 147 6.43 6.36 -6.42
CA GLY A 147 6.73 7.39 -5.45
C GLY A 147 7.16 6.84 -4.08
N VAL A 148 6.50 5.78 -3.60
CA VAL A 148 6.87 5.07 -2.36
C VAL A 148 8.25 4.42 -2.49
N LEU A 149 8.55 3.77 -3.61
CA LEU A 149 9.87 3.16 -3.85
C LEU A 149 10.98 4.21 -3.80
N ILE A 150 10.77 5.37 -4.46
CA ILE A 150 11.74 6.47 -4.43
C ILE A 150 11.88 7.04 -3.02
N LEU A 151 10.79 7.24 -2.28
CA LEU A 151 10.83 7.68 -0.89
C LEU A 151 11.65 6.72 -0.02
N MET A 152 11.42 5.41 -0.12
CA MET A 152 12.17 4.40 0.62
C MET A 152 13.67 4.42 0.30
N THR A 153 14.03 4.77 -0.94
CA THR A 153 15.42 4.78 -1.42
C THR A 153 16.13 6.09 -1.06
N THR A 154 15.42 7.22 -1.14
CA THR A 154 16.02 8.56 -1.04
C THR A 154 15.66 9.33 0.23
N GLY A 155 14.60 8.90 0.93
CA GLY A 155 14.01 9.60 2.08
C GLY A 155 13.08 10.75 1.69
N GLY A 156 12.97 11.12 0.41
CA GLY A 156 12.18 12.25 -0.07
C GLY A 156 10.77 11.85 -0.54
N SER A 157 9.72 12.57 -0.11
CA SER A 157 8.33 12.32 -0.46
C SER A 157 7.83 13.01 -1.75
N THR A 158 8.65 13.88 -2.35
CA THR A 158 8.25 14.74 -3.48
C THR A 158 7.66 13.96 -4.65
N HIS A 159 8.22 12.79 -5.00
CA HIS A 159 7.72 11.97 -6.11
C HIS A 159 6.37 11.33 -5.79
N LEU A 160 6.16 10.89 -4.56
CA LEU A 160 4.89 10.36 -4.10
C LEU A 160 3.80 11.44 -4.13
N GLU A 161 4.10 12.61 -3.62
CA GLU A 161 3.20 13.76 -3.62
C GLU A 161 2.83 14.18 -5.05
N ALA A 162 3.83 14.35 -5.91
CA ALA A 162 3.61 14.72 -7.30
C ALA A 162 2.75 13.69 -8.05
N ALA A 163 2.98 12.39 -7.83
CA ALA A 163 2.20 11.34 -8.48
C ALA A 163 0.72 11.41 -8.10
N ILE A 164 0.41 11.60 -6.80
CA ILE A 164 -0.97 11.70 -6.34
C ILE A 164 -1.60 13.02 -6.82
N ASP A 165 -0.90 14.14 -6.67
CA ASP A 165 -1.41 15.47 -7.01
C ASP A 165 -1.72 15.56 -8.51
N LEU A 166 -0.82 15.07 -9.39
CA LEU A 166 -1.04 15.06 -10.83
C LEU A 166 -2.15 14.08 -11.24
N GLY A 167 -2.27 12.92 -10.57
CA GLY A 167 -3.37 12.00 -10.81
C GLY A 167 -4.73 12.62 -10.47
N ILE A 168 -4.85 13.25 -9.30
CA ILE A 168 -6.08 13.96 -8.89
C ILE A 168 -6.37 15.14 -9.85
N ALA A 169 -5.35 15.90 -10.24
CA ALA A 169 -5.50 17.01 -11.17
C ALA A 169 -5.97 16.55 -12.55
N HIS A 170 -5.44 15.42 -13.05
CA HIS A 170 -5.87 14.79 -14.30
C HIS A 170 -7.35 14.40 -14.26
N LEU A 171 -7.78 13.69 -13.22
CA LEU A 171 -9.18 13.31 -13.03
C LEU A 171 -10.09 14.55 -12.99
N ARG A 172 -9.67 15.60 -12.28
CA ARG A 172 -10.44 16.85 -12.14
C ARG A 172 -10.53 17.64 -13.44
N ALA A 173 -9.49 17.60 -14.27
CA ALA A 173 -9.47 18.30 -15.55
C ALA A 173 -10.32 17.64 -16.64
N SER A 174 -10.72 16.37 -16.45
CA SER A 174 -11.48 15.61 -17.46
C SER A 174 -12.81 16.26 -17.79
N VAL A 175 -13.55 16.80 -16.80
CA VAL A 175 -14.84 17.46 -16.97
C VAL A 175 -14.75 18.76 -17.81
N ARG A 176 -13.58 19.42 -17.84
CA ARG A 176 -13.42 20.69 -18.55
C ARG A 176 -13.20 20.57 -20.06
N ARG A 177 -12.98 19.37 -20.58
CA ARG A 177 -12.69 19.13 -21.99
C ARG A 177 -13.95 19.01 -22.87
N GLU A 178 -15.13 18.98 -22.26
CA GLU A 178 -16.41 18.81 -22.98
C GLU A 178 -17.18 20.11 -23.25
N ARG A 179 -16.55 21.29 -23.14
CA ARG A 179 -17.18 22.58 -23.45
C ARG A 179 -16.53 23.27 -24.64
#